data_f2d03a468be77c4acd231ae4cc3e97ee
#
_entry.id   f2d03a468be77c4acd231ae4cc3e97ee
#
_cell.length_a   1.000
_cell.length_b   1.000
_cell.length_c   1.000
_cell.angle_alpha   90.00
_cell.angle_beta   90.00
_cell.angle_gamma   90.00
#
_symmetry.space_group_name_H-M   'P 1'
#
loop_
_entity.id
_entity.type
_entity.pdbx_description
1 polymer ?
#
loop_
_entity_poly.entity_id
_entity_poly.type
_entity_poly.pdbx_seq_one_letter_code
_entity_poly.pdbx_strand_id
1 'polypeptide(L)'
;MKKYILLSIVYANLILFSSPIYAQQVYANTLTTKNYLDSANIKRYKNKIDTNRIKIEVNRIIGISSFYSTNLNGTETSTGERFYNNKYTAACNLFKLNTIVRVTNLRNGKTVLVRINDHMHPNMLSKGRVIDLSQSAAKQLVFKSKGLVKVMVDAIGYSKKNPKSDEK
;
A
#
# COMPACT_ATOMS: atom_id res chain seq x y z
N MET A 1 5.04 -16.71 -48.61
CA MET A 1 5.03 -15.34 -48.13
C MET A 1 4.55 -15.12 -46.66
N LYS A 2 3.56 -15.89 -46.14
CA LYS A 2 3.07 -15.69 -44.73
C LYS A 2 4.08 -16.08 -43.61
N LYS A 3 5.03 -16.98 -43.88
CA LYS A 3 6.01 -17.43 -42.84
C LYS A 3 7.09 -16.39 -42.48
N TYR A 4 7.43 -15.52 -43.42
CA TYR A 4 8.48 -14.50 -43.19
C TYR A 4 7.96 -13.26 -42.46
N ILE A 5 6.64 -12.97 -42.55
CA ILE A 5 6.03 -11.85 -41.85
C ILE A 5 5.97 -12.10 -40.33
N LEU A 6 5.71 -13.37 -39.93
CA LEU A 6 5.68 -13.71 -38.48
C LEU A 6 7.07 -13.63 -37.82
N LEU A 7 8.13 -14.06 -38.57
CA LEU A 7 9.50 -13.95 -38.04
C LEU A 7 9.95 -12.50 -37.88
N SER A 8 9.58 -11.60 -38.79
CA SER A 8 9.96 -10.18 -38.70
C SER A 8 9.30 -9.48 -37.53
N ILE A 9 8.07 -9.84 -37.15
CA ILE A 9 7.36 -9.24 -35.99
C ILE A 9 7.99 -9.73 -34.68
N VAL A 10 8.41 -10.99 -34.60
CA VAL A 10 9.09 -11.54 -33.40
C VAL A 10 10.47 -10.89 -33.23
N TYR A 11 11.24 -10.73 -34.32
CA TYR A 11 12.56 -10.04 -34.26
C TYR A 11 12.43 -8.55 -33.94
N ALA A 12 11.43 -7.85 -34.47
CA ALA A 12 11.19 -6.45 -34.17
C ALA A 12 10.86 -6.23 -32.68
N ASN A 13 10.08 -7.13 -32.06
CA ASN A 13 9.81 -7.07 -30.62
C ASN A 13 11.05 -7.39 -29.78
N LEU A 14 11.92 -8.33 -30.21
CA LEU A 14 13.16 -8.64 -29.48
C LEU A 14 14.14 -7.46 -29.51
N ILE A 15 14.24 -6.73 -30.63
CA ILE A 15 15.12 -5.56 -30.78
C ILE A 15 14.62 -4.39 -29.93
N LEU A 16 13.29 -4.21 -29.79
CA LEU A 16 12.72 -3.18 -28.93
C LEU A 16 13.06 -3.40 -27.44
N PHE A 17 13.08 -4.65 -26.98
CA PHE A 17 13.47 -4.99 -25.59
C PHE A 17 14.97 -4.90 -25.32
N SER A 18 15.82 -5.01 -26.35
CA SER A 18 17.28 -4.91 -26.23
C SER A 18 17.84 -3.52 -26.54
N SER A 19 16.98 -2.56 -26.91
CA SER A 19 17.46 -1.21 -27.22
C SER A 19 17.92 -0.48 -25.93
N PRO A 20 19.07 0.22 -25.97
CA PRO A 20 19.54 1.02 -24.84
C PRO A 20 18.51 2.09 -24.42
N ILE A 21 17.67 2.53 -25.34
CA ILE A 21 16.58 3.47 -25.09
C ILE A 21 15.51 2.85 -24.19
N TYR A 22 15.13 1.58 -24.41
CA TYR A 22 14.16 0.89 -23.54
C TYR A 22 14.71 0.65 -22.15
N ALA A 23 15.97 0.23 -22.05
CA ALA A 23 16.68 0.08 -20.77
C ALA A 23 16.77 1.43 -20.03
N GLN A 24 17.07 2.52 -20.75
CA GLN A 24 17.17 3.86 -20.20
C GLN A 24 15.80 4.40 -19.77
N GLN A 25 14.72 4.05 -20.48
CA GLN A 25 13.35 4.42 -20.12
C GLN A 25 12.84 3.65 -18.91
N VAL A 26 13.17 2.36 -18.81
CA VAL A 26 12.89 1.56 -17.61
C VAL A 26 13.70 2.08 -16.42
N TYR A 27 14.97 2.44 -16.62
CA TYR A 27 15.83 3.03 -15.57
C TYR A 27 15.33 4.42 -15.15
N ALA A 28 14.92 5.28 -16.09
CA ALA A 28 14.34 6.59 -15.81
C ALA A 28 13.01 6.49 -15.06
N ASN A 29 12.14 5.54 -15.45
CA ASN A 29 10.90 5.26 -14.73
C ASN A 29 11.15 4.72 -13.32
N THR A 30 12.23 3.97 -13.11
CA THR A 30 12.63 3.49 -11.78
C THR A 30 13.18 4.62 -10.90
N LEU A 31 13.88 5.59 -11.50
CA LEU A 31 14.41 6.78 -10.80
C LEU A 31 13.32 7.82 -10.49
N THR A 32 12.24 7.87 -11.29
CA THR A 32 11.09 8.75 -11.07
C THR A 32 10.01 8.12 -10.21
N THR A 33 10.15 6.85 -9.81
CA THR A 33 9.15 6.19 -8.96
C THR A 33 9.13 6.88 -7.59
N LYS A 34 8.14 7.70 -7.37
CA LYS A 34 7.94 8.38 -6.09
C LYS A 34 7.88 7.34 -4.96
N ASN A 35 8.85 7.40 -4.05
CA ASN A 35 8.88 6.48 -2.92
C ASN A 35 7.87 6.93 -1.85
N TYR A 36 6.82 6.15 -1.67
CA TYR A 36 5.78 6.37 -0.67
C TYR A 36 6.10 5.74 0.68
N LEU A 37 7.13 4.88 0.75
CA LEU A 37 7.58 4.31 2.01
C LEU A 37 8.17 5.39 2.92
N ASP A 38 7.89 5.29 4.21
CA ASP A 38 8.46 6.15 5.23
C ASP A 38 9.82 5.58 5.68
N SER A 39 10.89 6.02 5.02
CA SER A 39 12.25 5.55 5.30
C SER A 39 12.68 5.86 6.74
N ALA A 40 12.22 6.97 7.33
CA ALA A 40 12.53 7.33 8.71
C ALA A 40 11.87 6.36 9.70
N ASN A 41 10.60 6.03 9.47
CA ASN A 41 9.90 5.05 10.29
C ASN A 41 10.40 3.64 10.07
N ILE A 42 10.75 3.24 8.85
CA ILE A 42 11.37 1.94 8.58
C ILE A 42 12.69 1.82 9.36
N LYS A 43 13.56 2.85 9.33
CA LYS A 43 14.80 2.87 10.10
C LYS A 43 14.52 2.85 11.61
N ARG A 44 13.57 3.66 12.09
CA ARG A 44 13.17 3.73 13.51
C ARG A 44 12.67 2.38 14.06
N TYR A 45 11.93 1.65 13.26
CA TYR A 45 11.30 0.40 13.70
C TYR A 45 11.99 -0.85 13.18
N LYS A 46 13.21 -0.74 12.60
CA LYS A 46 13.95 -1.87 12.01
C LYS A 46 13.97 -3.11 12.91
N ASN A 47 14.24 -2.94 14.19
CA ASN A 47 14.32 -4.04 15.16
C ASN A 47 12.95 -4.56 15.64
N LYS A 48 11.84 -3.90 15.24
CA LYS A 48 10.46 -4.30 15.55
C LYS A 48 9.75 -4.92 14.36
N ILE A 49 10.33 -4.86 13.16
CA ILE A 49 9.75 -5.44 11.95
C ILE A 49 10.02 -6.95 11.96
N ASP A 50 8.95 -7.74 12.01
CA ASP A 50 9.05 -9.18 11.81
C ASP A 50 9.28 -9.48 10.33
N THR A 51 10.54 -9.64 9.93
CA THR A 51 10.94 -9.91 8.55
C THR A 51 10.46 -11.25 8.01
N ASN A 52 10.08 -12.19 8.87
CA ASN A 52 9.49 -13.47 8.45
C ASN A 52 8.03 -13.31 8.00
N ARG A 53 7.34 -12.28 8.50
CA ARG A 53 5.91 -12.03 8.24
C ARG A 53 5.65 -10.82 7.36
N ILE A 54 6.58 -9.85 7.36
CA ILE A 54 6.46 -8.60 6.62
C ILE A 54 7.49 -8.59 5.50
N LYS A 55 7.02 -8.51 4.26
CA LYS A 55 7.85 -8.30 3.08
C LYS A 55 7.68 -6.86 2.60
N ILE A 56 8.79 -6.14 2.48
CA ILE A 56 8.84 -4.75 2.02
C ILE A 56 9.53 -4.73 0.66
N GLU A 57 8.85 -4.21 -0.34
CA GLU A 57 9.35 -3.98 -1.70
C GLU A 57 9.17 -2.50 -2.04
N VAL A 58 9.64 -2.08 -3.22
CA VAL A 58 9.43 -0.69 -3.68
C VAL A 58 7.92 -0.42 -3.78
N ASN A 59 7.44 0.54 -2.98
CA ASN A 59 6.03 0.93 -2.88
C ASN A 59 5.03 -0.20 -2.57
N ARG A 60 5.50 -1.36 -2.08
CA ARG A 60 4.69 -2.52 -1.72
C ARG A 60 5.09 -3.08 -0.37
N ILE A 61 4.10 -3.52 0.39
CA ILE A 61 4.28 -4.23 1.66
C ILE A 61 3.36 -5.44 1.66
N ILE A 62 3.85 -6.59 2.13
CA ILE A 62 3.04 -7.78 2.37
C ILE A 62 3.11 -8.09 3.87
N GLY A 63 1.96 -8.31 4.49
CA GLY A 63 1.88 -8.61 5.92
C GLY A 63 0.44 -8.86 6.37
N ILE A 64 0.18 -8.69 7.65
CA ILE A 64 -1.13 -8.89 8.26
C ILE A 64 -1.87 -7.55 8.36
N SER A 65 -3.15 -7.55 7.97
CA SER A 65 -4.09 -6.47 8.24
C SER A 65 -5.01 -6.83 9.39
N SER A 66 -5.38 -5.82 10.18
CA SER A 66 -6.54 -5.85 11.06
C SER A 66 -7.44 -4.64 10.79
N PHE A 67 -8.37 -4.34 11.68
CA PHE A 67 -9.23 -3.17 11.56
C PHE A 67 -9.50 -2.53 12.93
N TYR A 68 -9.88 -1.26 12.90
CA TYR A 68 -10.20 -0.48 14.08
C TYR A 68 -11.43 -0.97 14.83
N SER A 69 -11.40 -0.84 16.16
CA SER A 69 -12.56 -1.05 17.00
C SER A 69 -13.62 0.05 16.78
N THR A 70 -14.87 -0.26 17.09
CA THR A 70 -16.00 0.70 16.96
C THR A 70 -15.90 1.88 17.93
N ASN A 71 -15.29 1.67 19.10
CA ASN A 71 -15.14 2.69 20.13
C ASN A 71 -14.10 3.79 19.80
N LEU A 72 -13.38 3.66 18.68
CA LEU A 72 -12.41 4.66 18.26
C LEU A 72 -13.00 5.75 17.33
N ASN A 73 -14.28 5.67 17.00
CA ASN A 73 -14.95 6.73 16.23
C ASN A 73 -14.83 8.09 16.93
N GLY A 74 -14.44 9.12 16.17
CA GLY A 74 -14.29 10.48 16.66
C GLY A 74 -12.94 10.77 17.32
N THR A 75 -12.06 9.77 17.52
CA THR A 75 -10.69 10.01 18.02
C THR A 75 -9.85 10.72 16.97
N GLU A 76 -8.85 11.47 17.41
CA GLU A 76 -7.92 12.17 16.53
C GLU A 76 -6.90 11.19 15.94
N THR A 77 -6.59 11.35 14.64
CA THR A 77 -5.57 10.57 13.92
C THR A 77 -4.25 11.33 13.84
N SER A 78 -3.19 10.67 13.40
CA SER A 78 -1.86 11.28 13.21
C SER A 78 -1.83 12.41 12.18
N THR A 79 -2.86 12.54 11.34
CA THR A 79 -3.03 13.70 10.43
C THR A 79 -3.81 14.85 11.05
N GLY A 80 -4.31 14.73 12.30
CA GLY A 80 -5.16 15.70 12.96
C GLY A 80 -6.65 15.62 12.56
N GLU A 81 -7.03 14.64 11.74
CA GLU A 81 -8.43 14.38 11.38
C GLU A 81 -9.13 13.54 12.45
N ARG A 82 -10.46 13.65 12.51
CA ARG A 82 -11.27 12.71 13.28
C ARG A 82 -11.41 11.38 12.53
N PHE A 83 -11.14 10.27 13.22
CA PHE A 83 -11.33 8.93 12.70
C PHE A 83 -12.81 8.56 12.66
N TYR A 84 -13.26 7.99 11.53
CA TYR A 84 -14.59 7.41 11.39
C TYR A 84 -14.53 6.06 10.66
N ASN A 85 -15.18 5.05 11.24
CA ASN A 85 -15.20 3.69 10.68
C ASN A 85 -15.95 3.56 9.34
N ASN A 86 -16.76 4.54 8.97
CA ASN A 86 -17.48 4.60 7.68
C ASN A 86 -16.64 5.23 6.54
N LYS A 87 -15.48 5.80 6.84
CA LYS A 87 -14.56 6.35 5.84
C LYS A 87 -13.55 5.27 5.40
N TYR A 88 -12.98 5.44 4.21
CA TYR A 88 -11.95 4.54 3.66
C TYR A 88 -10.55 5.06 4.02
N THR A 89 -10.17 4.87 5.29
CA THR A 89 -8.87 5.26 5.85
C THR A 89 -8.20 4.10 6.56
N ALA A 90 -6.91 4.25 6.85
CA ALA A 90 -6.14 3.23 7.54
C ALA A 90 -4.96 3.82 8.31
N ALA A 91 -4.48 3.08 9.33
CA ALA A 91 -3.21 3.30 9.99
C ALA A 91 -2.11 2.42 9.40
N CYS A 92 -0.94 3.00 9.18
CA CYS A 92 0.25 2.27 8.73
C CYS A 92 1.52 3.02 9.16
N ASN A 93 2.53 2.29 9.66
CA ASN A 93 3.81 2.89 10.07
C ASN A 93 4.87 2.90 8.97
N LEU A 94 4.64 2.21 7.85
CA LEU A 94 5.63 1.97 6.81
C LEU A 94 5.43 2.84 5.57
N PHE A 95 4.23 3.38 5.36
CA PHE A 95 3.95 4.39 4.34
C PHE A 95 3.84 5.78 4.98
N LYS A 96 4.18 6.81 4.20
CA LYS A 96 3.97 8.21 4.59
C LYS A 96 2.48 8.49 4.78
N LEU A 97 2.14 9.35 5.75
CA LEU A 97 0.77 9.85 5.89
C LEU A 97 0.28 10.47 4.57
N ASN A 98 -1.01 10.39 4.33
CA ASN A 98 -1.69 10.79 3.08
C ASN A 98 -1.35 9.96 1.83
N THR A 99 -0.58 8.88 1.95
CA THR A 99 -0.44 7.91 0.85
C THR A 99 -1.79 7.23 0.57
N ILE A 100 -2.16 7.16 -0.70
CA ILE A 100 -3.28 6.34 -1.17
C ILE A 100 -2.72 4.96 -1.48
N VAL A 101 -3.31 3.94 -0.88
CA VAL A 101 -2.88 2.55 -1.10
C VAL A 101 -4.03 1.69 -1.58
N ARG A 102 -3.70 0.71 -2.44
CA ARG A 102 -4.57 -0.43 -2.74
C ARG A 102 -4.22 -1.56 -1.79
N VAL A 103 -5.18 -2.00 -1.02
CA VAL A 103 -5.05 -3.18 -0.16
C VAL A 103 -5.73 -4.36 -0.85
N THR A 104 -5.00 -5.44 -1.03
CA THR A 104 -5.48 -6.69 -1.64
C THR A 104 -5.49 -7.79 -0.58
N ASN A 105 -6.64 -8.38 -0.32
CA ASN A 105 -6.76 -9.57 0.50
C ASN A 105 -6.24 -10.78 -0.29
N LEU A 106 -5.09 -11.33 0.12
CA LEU A 106 -4.41 -12.42 -0.61
C LEU A 106 -5.16 -13.76 -0.57
N ARG A 107 -6.20 -13.87 0.27
CA ARG A 107 -7.01 -15.07 0.37
C ARG A 107 -8.13 -15.13 -0.69
N ASN A 108 -8.74 -13.97 -1.03
CA ASN A 108 -9.92 -13.92 -1.90
C ASN A 108 -9.77 -12.97 -3.09
N GLY A 109 -8.61 -12.30 -3.24
CA GLY A 109 -8.32 -11.36 -4.32
C GLY A 109 -9.07 -10.02 -4.25
N LYS A 110 -9.96 -9.81 -3.27
CA LYS A 110 -10.70 -8.55 -3.15
C LYS A 110 -9.77 -7.39 -2.79
N THR A 111 -10.10 -6.21 -3.32
CA THR A 111 -9.30 -5.00 -3.13
C THR A 111 -10.12 -3.85 -2.56
N VAL A 112 -9.44 -2.94 -1.88
CA VAL A 112 -9.99 -1.65 -1.44
C VAL A 112 -8.92 -0.57 -1.56
N LEU A 113 -9.35 0.66 -1.89
CA LEU A 113 -8.49 1.84 -1.84
C LEU A 113 -8.72 2.55 -0.51
N VAL A 114 -7.64 2.87 0.19
CA VAL A 114 -7.68 3.64 1.43
C VAL A 114 -6.59 4.70 1.47
N ARG A 115 -6.80 5.76 2.23
CA ARG A 115 -5.78 6.74 2.54
C ARG A 115 -5.17 6.44 3.90
N ILE A 116 -3.84 6.46 3.99
CA ILE A 116 -3.12 6.37 5.26
C ILE A 116 -3.23 7.73 5.96
N ASN A 117 -3.97 7.79 7.05
CA ASN A 117 -4.14 9.00 7.84
C ASN A 117 -3.72 8.85 9.31
N ASP A 118 -3.24 7.66 9.68
CA ASP A 118 -2.86 7.38 11.04
C ASP A 118 -1.66 6.43 11.14
N HIS A 119 -1.08 6.33 12.34
CA HIS A 119 -0.04 5.38 12.70
C HIS A 119 -0.58 4.31 13.65
N MET A 120 -0.10 3.10 13.49
CA MET A 120 -0.35 1.99 14.42
C MET A 120 0.60 2.08 15.62
N HIS A 121 0.22 1.47 16.74
CA HIS A 121 1.17 1.25 17.82
C HIS A 121 2.39 0.44 17.30
N PRO A 122 3.64 0.87 17.58
CA PRO A 122 4.85 0.26 17.00
C PRO A 122 5.00 -1.25 17.23
N ASN A 123 4.46 -1.78 18.35
CA ASN A 123 4.51 -3.20 18.68
C ASN A 123 3.66 -4.07 17.73
N MET A 124 2.83 -3.47 16.86
CA MET A 124 2.07 -4.23 15.87
C MET A 124 2.95 -4.80 14.76
N LEU A 125 4.07 -4.13 14.45
CA LEU A 125 5.06 -4.60 13.47
C LEU A 125 5.72 -5.92 13.89
N SER A 126 6.00 -6.10 15.19
CA SER A 126 6.54 -7.36 15.71
C SER A 126 5.54 -8.53 15.68
N LYS A 127 4.25 -8.22 15.52
CA LYS A 127 3.18 -9.20 15.31
C LYS A 127 2.89 -9.45 13.82
N GLY A 128 3.70 -8.89 12.91
CA GLY A 128 3.53 -8.98 11.47
C GLY A 128 2.39 -8.10 10.92
N ARG A 129 1.78 -7.21 11.75
CA ARG A 129 0.72 -6.31 11.31
C ARG A 129 1.33 -5.11 10.60
N VAL A 130 0.85 -4.84 9.39
CA VAL A 130 1.36 -3.75 8.52
C VAL A 130 0.34 -2.64 8.32
N ILE A 131 -0.96 -2.93 8.49
CA ILE A 131 -2.03 -1.97 8.26
C ILE A 131 -3.25 -2.30 9.12
N ASP A 132 -3.88 -1.27 9.69
CA ASP A 132 -5.17 -1.35 10.37
C ASP A 132 -6.20 -0.54 9.59
N LEU A 133 -7.25 -1.20 9.11
CA LEU A 133 -8.27 -0.63 8.23
C LEU A 133 -9.45 -0.08 9.03
N SER A 134 -10.15 0.92 8.49
CA SER A 134 -11.50 1.24 8.93
C SER A 134 -12.42 0.04 8.74
N GLN A 135 -13.55 -0.02 9.47
CA GLN A 135 -14.48 -1.16 9.34
C GLN A 135 -15.12 -1.24 7.95
N SER A 136 -15.40 -0.12 7.29
CA SER A 136 -15.91 -0.12 5.93
C SER A 136 -14.91 -0.72 4.94
N ALA A 137 -13.64 -0.39 5.05
CA ALA A 137 -12.59 -1.00 4.23
C ALA A 137 -12.45 -2.50 4.49
N ALA A 138 -12.44 -2.93 5.77
CA ALA A 138 -12.38 -4.33 6.15
C ALA A 138 -13.60 -5.13 5.66
N LYS A 139 -14.80 -4.53 5.68
CA LYS A 139 -16.03 -5.12 5.13
C LYS A 139 -15.91 -5.35 3.62
N GLN A 140 -15.36 -4.39 2.87
CA GLN A 140 -15.16 -4.54 1.42
C GLN A 140 -14.17 -5.67 1.10
N LEU A 141 -13.12 -5.87 1.89
CA LEU A 141 -12.18 -6.97 1.75
C LEU A 141 -12.73 -8.32 2.24
N VAL A 142 -13.93 -8.34 2.85
CA VAL A 142 -14.63 -9.55 3.34
C VAL A 142 -13.76 -10.37 4.30
N PHE A 143 -13.21 -9.71 5.34
CA PHE A 143 -12.49 -10.44 6.38
C PHE A 143 -12.89 -10.08 7.81
N LYS A 144 -13.88 -9.20 8.00
CA LYS A 144 -14.28 -8.69 9.33
C LYS A 144 -14.57 -9.81 10.35
N SER A 145 -15.15 -10.92 9.92
CA SER A 145 -15.46 -12.07 10.79
C SER A 145 -14.21 -12.84 11.30
N LYS A 146 -13.05 -12.63 10.65
CA LYS A 146 -11.80 -13.35 11.00
C LYS A 146 -10.81 -12.50 11.81
N GLY A 147 -11.05 -11.20 11.94
CA GLY A 147 -10.21 -10.27 12.69
C GLY A 147 -8.87 -9.94 12.02
N LEU A 148 -8.19 -10.92 11.42
CA LEU A 148 -6.88 -10.79 10.77
C LEU A 148 -6.87 -11.46 9.40
N VAL A 149 -6.16 -10.84 8.44
CA VAL A 149 -5.96 -11.40 7.10
C VAL A 149 -4.60 -11.02 6.52
N LYS A 150 -3.98 -11.90 5.74
CA LYS A 150 -2.77 -11.59 4.98
C LYS A 150 -3.13 -10.73 3.78
N VAL A 151 -2.45 -9.60 3.64
CA VAL A 151 -2.69 -8.62 2.58
C VAL A 151 -1.42 -8.24 1.85
N MET A 152 -1.60 -7.75 0.62
CA MET A 152 -0.64 -6.98 -0.13
C MET A 152 -1.13 -5.53 -0.17
N VAL A 153 -0.25 -4.59 0.11
CA VAL A 153 -0.53 -3.15 0.17
C VAL A 153 0.37 -2.44 -0.83
N ASP A 154 -0.22 -1.90 -1.88
CA ASP A 154 0.48 -1.17 -2.95
C ASP A 154 0.19 0.33 -2.84
N ALA A 155 1.23 1.15 -2.74
CA ALA A 155 1.07 2.59 -2.85
C ALA A 155 0.81 2.98 -4.30
N ILE A 156 -0.26 3.72 -4.54
CA ILE A 156 -0.70 4.14 -5.88
C ILE A 156 -0.74 5.66 -6.06
N GLY A 157 -0.65 6.42 -4.99
CA GLY A 157 -0.73 7.86 -5.08
C GLY A 157 -0.57 8.56 -3.73
N TYR A 158 -0.77 9.87 -3.75
CA TYR A 158 -0.72 10.72 -2.57
C TYR A 158 -1.89 11.71 -2.60
N SER A 159 -2.62 11.82 -1.50
CA SER A 159 -3.68 12.81 -1.35
C SER A 159 -3.07 14.17 -0.98
N LYS A 160 -3.43 15.20 -1.73
CA LYS A 160 -3.12 16.60 -1.38
C LYS A 160 -4.15 17.19 -0.39
N LYS A 161 -5.08 16.39 0.11
CA LYS A 161 -6.17 16.87 0.95
C LYS A 161 -5.62 17.48 2.24
N ASN A 162 -6.00 18.71 2.49
CA ASN A 162 -5.68 19.40 3.75
C ASN A 162 -6.63 18.85 4.84
N PRO A 163 -6.13 18.27 5.94
CA PRO A 163 -6.99 17.63 6.95
C PRO A 163 -8.05 18.54 7.56
N LYS A 164 -7.83 19.87 7.57
CA LYS A 164 -8.73 20.86 8.17
C LYS A 164 -9.95 21.25 7.32
N SER A 165 -10.14 20.69 6.12
CA SER A 165 -11.25 21.10 5.22
C SER A 165 -12.58 20.37 5.43
N ASP A 166 -12.62 19.33 6.28
CA ASP A 166 -13.81 18.49 6.48
C ASP A 166 -14.56 18.75 7.81
N GLU A 167 -14.18 19.79 8.56
CA GLU A 167 -14.84 20.22 9.82
C GLU A 167 -15.79 21.42 9.59
N LYS A 168 -16.61 21.35 8.55
CA LYS A 168 -17.77 22.27 8.40
C LYS A 168 -19.05 21.46 8.29
#